data_1e325b82558fb6ed38746c1762fdade9
#
_entry.id   1e325b82558fb6ed38746c1762fdade9
#
_cell.length_a   1.000
_cell.length_b   1.000
_cell.length_c   1.000
_cell.angle_alpha   90.00
_cell.angle_beta   90.00
_cell.angle_gamma   90.00
#
_symmetry.space_group_name_H-M   'P 1'
#
loop_
_entity.id
_entity.type
_entity.pdbx_description
1 polymer ?
#
loop_
_entity_poly.entity_id
_entity_poly.type
_entity_poly.pdbx_seq_one_letter_code
_entity_poly.pdbx_strand_id
1 'polypeptide(L)'
;MTLRTPGRRAAVFGLAAGAAALACPPLAFAGAQKEEPLADSVRSAMSAAIGQSAPPPTLRFDNIDARLGYLRWLGAMSEKLKKRKSEGQERIEFLQTLWYESRRAGLEPALVLGLVQVESGFRKYAISVSGARGYMQVMPFWARQIGDGDAARLFLMQINLRFGCVILRHYLDVERGDLFMALGRYNGSRGQAAYPDAVLGARKQWSWTDASALPASAPASTAR
;
A
#
# COMPACT_ATOMS: atom_id res chain seq x y z
N MET A 1 41.13 -64.84 -43.00
CA MET A 1 41.63 -63.44 -43.08
C MET A 1 40.48 -62.55 -42.83
N THR A 2 40.23 -62.24 -41.54
CA THR A 2 39.01 -61.51 -41.07
C THR A 2 39.43 -60.21 -40.45
N LEU A 3 39.06 -59.14 -41.10
CA LEU A 3 39.32 -57.76 -40.66
C LEU A 3 38.26 -57.31 -39.63
N ARG A 4 38.74 -56.97 -38.47
CA ARG A 4 37.94 -56.51 -37.32
C ARG A 4 37.87 -54.90 -37.44
N THR A 5 36.67 -54.35 -37.59
CA THR A 5 36.42 -52.92 -37.50
C THR A 5 36.22 -52.50 -36.05
N PRO A 6 36.79 -51.36 -35.60
CA PRO A 6 36.58 -50.84 -34.25
C PRO A 6 35.31 -50.02 -34.16
N GLY A 7 34.47 -50.35 -33.17
CA GLY A 7 33.23 -49.65 -32.87
C GLY A 7 33.47 -48.25 -32.32
N ARG A 8 32.77 -47.27 -32.91
CA ARG A 8 32.67 -45.91 -32.41
C ARG A 8 31.71 -45.89 -31.22
N ARG A 9 32.22 -45.54 -30.05
CA ARG A 9 31.39 -45.18 -28.88
C ARG A 9 30.88 -43.76 -29.08
N ALA A 10 29.58 -43.60 -29.29
CA ALA A 10 28.88 -42.32 -29.24
C ALA A 10 28.67 -41.94 -27.78
N ALA A 11 29.29 -40.83 -27.35
CA ALA A 11 29.01 -40.22 -26.07
C ALA A 11 27.71 -39.37 -26.21
N VAL A 12 26.67 -39.79 -25.53
CA VAL A 12 25.43 -39.02 -25.42
C VAL A 12 25.61 -38.00 -24.30
N PHE A 13 25.81 -36.73 -24.67
CA PHE A 13 25.74 -35.61 -23.73
C PHE A 13 24.26 -35.31 -23.46
N GLY A 14 23.77 -35.70 -22.31
CA GLY A 14 22.45 -35.29 -21.82
C GLY A 14 22.50 -33.84 -21.38
N LEU A 15 21.91 -32.93 -22.14
CA LEU A 15 21.58 -31.57 -21.67
C LEU A 15 20.43 -31.70 -20.66
N ALA A 16 20.72 -31.56 -19.38
CA ALA A 16 19.73 -31.32 -18.36
C ALA A 16 19.29 -29.84 -18.47
N ALA A 17 18.18 -29.56 -19.15
CA ALA A 17 17.52 -28.28 -19.15
C ALA A 17 16.83 -28.12 -17.80
N GLY A 18 17.48 -27.40 -16.86
CA GLY A 18 16.89 -26.96 -15.61
C GLY A 18 15.81 -25.91 -15.91
N ALA A 19 14.55 -26.31 -15.87
CA ALA A 19 13.44 -25.36 -15.85
C ALA A 19 13.46 -24.62 -14.53
N ALA A 20 14.02 -23.40 -14.52
CA ALA A 20 13.80 -22.44 -13.44
C ALA A 20 12.32 -22.03 -13.47
N ALA A 21 11.50 -22.68 -12.66
CA ALA A 21 10.15 -22.22 -12.39
C ALA A 21 10.25 -20.85 -11.73
N LEU A 22 9.98 -19.81 -12.49
CA LEU A 22 9.69 -18.47 -11.98
C LEU A 22 8.47 -18.64 -11.06
N ALA A 23 8.72 -18.73 -9.76
CA ALA A 23 7.67 -18.67 -8.76
C ALA A 23 7.04 -17.27 -8.85
N CYS A 24 5.98 -17.17 -9.64
CA CYS A 24 5.07 -16.04 -9.54
C CYS A 24 4.60 -15.99 -8.07
N PRO A 25 4.82 -14.89 -7.31
CA PRO A 25 4.23 -14.81 -5.98
C PRO A 25 2.72 -15.00 -6.14
N PRO A 26 2.05 -15.77 -5.27
CA PRO A 26 0.62 -15.92 -5.33
C PRO A 26 0.03 -14.51 -5.33
N LEU A 27 -0.79 -14.21 -6.34
CA LEU A 27 -1.59 -12.99 -6.35
C LEU A 27 -2.37 -13.00 -5.05
N ALA A 28 -1.92 -12.20 -4.08
CA ALA A 28 -2.69 -11.97 -2.88
C ALA A 28 -4.09 -11.60 -3.36
N PHE A 29 -5.12 -12.29 -2.84
CA PHE A 29 -6.50 -12.05 -3.19
C PHE A 29 -6.86 -10.65 -2.71
N ALA A 30 -6.45 -9.64 -3.48
CA ALA A 30 -6.77 -8.24 -3.22
C ALA A 30 -8.28 -8.07 -3.37
N GLY A 31 -8.93 -7.46 -2.38
CA GLY A 31 -10.33 -7.08 -2.47
C GLY A 31 -11.35 -8.19 -2.17
N ALA A 32 -11.06 -9.08 -1.23
CA ALA A 32 -12.04 -10.04 -0.72
C ALA A 32 -12.81 -9.52 0.51
N GLN A 33 -12.90 -8.20 0.69
CA GLN A 33 -13.66 -7.56 1.77
C GLN A 33 -15.10 -8.07 1.76
N LYS A 34 -15.60 -8.42 2.96
CA LYS A 34 -16.99 -8.87 3.14
C LYS A 34 -17.88 -7.69 3.47
N GLU A 35 -19.05 -7.64 2.86
CA GLU A 35 -20.07 -6.67 3.22
C GLU A 35 -20.66 -7.08 4.57
N GLU A 36 -20.50 -6.23 5.59
CA GLU A 36 -21.06 -6.41 6.93
C GLU A 36 -22.03 -5.26 7.23
N PRO A 37 -23.14 -5.52 7.95
CA PRO A 37 -24.01 -4.47 8.41
C PRO A 37 -23.28 -3.51 9.34
N LEU A 38 -23.37 -2.21 9.07
CA LEU A 38 -22.86 -1.17 9.95
C LEU A 38 -23.97 -0.66 10.87
N ALA A 39 -23.64 -0.44 12.15
CA ALA A 39 -24.52 0.33 13.03
C ALA A 39 -24.72 1.75 12.46
N ASP A 40 -25.91 2.32 12.62
CA ASP A 40 -26.24 3.62 12.00
C ASP A 40 -25.32 4.75 12.44
N SER A 41 -24.87 4.77 13.69
CA SER A 41 -23.90 5.74 14.19
C SER A 41 -22.53 5.60 13.50
N VAL A 42 -22.06 4.37 13.28
CA VAL A 42 -20.81 4.09 12.57
C VAL A 42 -20.93 4.49 11.11
N ARG A 43 -22.03 4.12 10.46
CA ARG A 43 -22.31 4.52 9.07
C ARG A 43 -22.31 6.03 8.92
N SER A 44 -23.02 6.75 9.80
CA SER A 44 -23.08 8.21 9.78
C SER A 44 -21.70 8.86 9.96
N ALA A 45 -20.90 8.36 10.90
CA ALA A 45 -19.54 8.87 11.13
C ALA A 45 -18.62 8.64 9.91
N MET A 46 -18.66 7.44 9.32
CA MET A 46 -17.88 7.12 8.12
C MET A 46 -18.36 7.94 6.92
N SER A 47 -19.67 8.11 6.72
CA SER A 47 -20.22 8.93 5.63
C SER A 47 -19.82 10.39 5.78
N ALA A 48 -19.83 10.95 6.99
CA ALA A 48 -19.35 12.30 7.26
C ALA A 48 -17.85 12.43 6.92
N ALA A 49 -17.05 11.43 7.27
CA ALA A 49 -15.62 11.39 6.95
C ALA A 49 -15.36 11.32 5.43
N ILE A 50 -16.22 10.63 4.67
CA ILE A 50 -16.16 10.59 3.20
C ILE A 50 -16.63 11.90 2.60
N GLY A 51 -17.75 12.46 3.07
CA GLY A 51 -18.40 13.66 2.52
C GLY A 51 -17.61 14.96 2.67
N GLN A 52 -16.66 15.05 3.59
CA GLN A 52 -15.79 16.21 3.77
C GLN A 52 -14.77 16.33 2.61
N SER A 53 -15.23 16.80 1.48
CA SER A 53 -14.72 16.48 0.15
C SER A 53 -13.83 17.51 -0.52
N ALA A 54 -13.30 18.51 0.14
CA ALA A 54 -12.33 19.37 -0.54
C ALA A 54 -10.98 18.62 -0.68
N PRO A 55 -10.34 18.65 -1.88
CA PRO A 55 -8.92 18.33 -1.94
C PRO A 55 -8.19 19.27 -0.98
N PRO A 56 -7.03 18.86 -0.42
CA PRO A 56 -6.33 19.76 0.49
C PRO A 56 -5.97 21.03 -0.28
N PRO A 57 -6.61 22.15 0.04
CA PRO A 57 -5.96 23.42 -0.26
C PRO A 57 -4.65 23.35 0.49
N THR A 58 -3.63 23.96 0.06
CA THR A 58 -2.30 24.04 0.66
C THR A 58 -2.21 23.42 2.06
N LEU A 59 -1.46 22.32 2.21
CA LEU A 59 -1.27 21.65 3.50
C LEU A 59 -0.81 22.68 4.54
N ARG A 60 -1.51 22.72 5.67
CA ARG A 60 -1.13 23.58 6.80
C ARG A 60 -0.21 22.79 7.73
N PHE A 61 0.83 23.45 8.21
CA PHE A 61 1.79 22.91 9.16
C PHE A 61 1.88 23.84 10.37
N ASP A 62 2.06 23.28 11.55
CA ASP A 62 2.11 24.04 12.80
C ASP A 62 3.35 24.97 12.87
N ASN A 63 4.42 24.59 12.18
CA ASN A 63 5.67 25.35 12.13
C ASN A 63 6.48 25.01 10.87
N ILE A 64 7.58 25.75 10.68
CA ILE A 64 8.46 25.61 9.52
C ILE A 64 9.17 24.26 9.51
N ASP A 65 9.55 23.71 10.67
CA ASP A 65 10.26 22.44 10.74
C ASP A 65 9.37 21.27 10.32
N ALA A 66 8.11 21.28 10.74
CA ALA A 66 7.11 20.31 10.28
C ALA A 66 6.92 20.36 8.76
N ARG A 67 6.90 21.58 8.19
CA ARG A 67 6.81 21.79 6.74
C ARG A 67 8.07 21.26 6.02
N LEU A 68 9.26 21.56 6.53
CA LEU A 68 10.51 21.10 5.96
C LEU A 68 10.63 19.57 6.05
N GLY A 69 10.25 18.98 7.19
CA GLY A 69 10.18 17.52 7.36
C GLY A 69 9.26 16.86 6.33
N TYR A 70 8.09 17.44 6.11
CA TYR A 70 7.17 16.97 5.07
C TYR A 70 7.79 17.06 3.66
N LEU A 71 8.44 18.16 3.31
CA LEU A 71 9.05 18.33 1.99
C LEU A 71 10.20 17.32 1.76
N ARG A 72 11.01 17.06 2.78
CA ARG A 72 12.05 16.02 2.73
C ARG A 72 11.44 14.62 2.59
N TRP A 73 10.37 14.32 3.34
CA TRP A 73 9.62 13.08 3.18
C TRP A 73 9.08 12.92 1.75
N LEU A 74 8.46 13.97 1.21
CA LEU A 74 7.88 13.96 -0.13
C LEU A 74 8.96 13.67 -1.20
N GLY A 75 10.13 14.31 -1.09
CA GLY A 75 11.26 14.07 -1.98
C GLY A 75 11.76 12.63 -1.88
N ALA A 76 11.99 12.13 -0.66
CA ALA A 76 12.44 10.76 -0.43
C ALA A 76 11.45 9.71 -0.96
N MET A 77 10.15 9.89 -0.72
CA MET A 77 9.11 8.97 -1.21
C MET A 77 8.96 9.06 -2.73
N SER A 78 9.10 10.26 -3.31
CA SER A 78 9.07 10.45 -4.75
C SER A 78 10.19 9.65 -5.45
N GLU A 79 11.41 9.68 -4.95
CA GLU A 79 12.49 8.88 -5.51
C GLU A 79 12.24 7.37 -5.36
N LYS A 80 11.77 6.90 -4.20
CA LYS A 80 11.41 5.49 -4.00
C LYS A 80 10.31 5.02 -4.96
N LEU A 81 9.33 5.90 -5.27
CA LEU A 81 8.17 5.56 -6.09
C LEU A 81 8.43 5.68 -7.60
N LYS A 82 9.53 6.31 -8.03
CA LYS A 82 9.84 6.66 -9.42
C LYS A 82 9.75 5.49 -10.39
N LYS A 83 10.19 4.30 -9.99
CA LYS A 83 10.12 3.09 -10.82
C LYS A 83 8.69 2.58 -11.06
N ARG A 84 7.74 2.91 -10.17
CA ARG A 84 6.34 2.46 -10.25
C ARG A 84 5.40 3.53 -10.81
N LYS A 85 5.76 4.81 -10.63
CA LYS A 85 5.06 5.99 -11.16
C LYS A 85 6.11 6.91 -11.77
N SER A 86 6.39 6.72 -13.06
CA SER A 86 7.43 7.47 -13.78
C SER A 86 7.09 8.94 -13.96
N GLU A 87 5.79 9.26 -14.19
CA GLU A 87 5.34 10.64 -14.37
C GLU A 87 5.46 11.44 -13.08
N GLY A 88 6.27 12.49 -13.11
CA GLY A 88 6.67 13.25 -11.93
C GLY A 88 5.51 13.98 -11.26
N GLN A 89 4.68 14.66 -12.04
CA GLN A 89 3.55 15.41 -11.55
C GLN A 89 2.51 14.50 -10.88
N GLU A 90 2.13 13.41 -11.54
CA GLU A 90 1.20 12.43 -11.00
C GLU A 90 1.73 11.78 -9.72
N ARG A 91 3.04 11.53 -9.66
CA ARG A 91 3.69 10.95 -8.48
C ARG A 91 3.62 11.88 -7.28
N ILE A 92 3.90 13.17 -7.47
CA ILE A 92 3.84 14.17 -6.41
C ILE A 92 2.38 14.34 -5.93
N GLU A 93 1.42 14.48 -6.83
CA GLU A 93 0.00 14.59 -6.51
C GLU A 93 -0.49 13.37 -5.72
N PHE A 94 -0.10 12.16 -6.14
CA PHE A 94 -0.42 10.93 -5.43
C PHE A 94 0.13 10.93 -3.99
N LEU A 95 1.40 11.27 -3.81
CA LEU A 95 2.04 11.28 -2.49
C LEU A 95 1.44 12.35 -1.57
N GLN A 96 1.14 13.52 -2.10
CA GLN A 96 0.48 14.60 -1.35
C GLN A 96 -0.91 14.17 -0.89
N THR A 97 -1.69 13.59 -1.80
CA THR A 97 -3.05 13.10 -1.49
C THR A 97 -3.01 11.95 -0.48
N LEU A 98 -2.11 10.98 -0.68
CA LEU A 98 -1.94 9.87 0.24
C LEU A 98 -1.52 10.36 1.64
N TRP A 99 -0.54 11.24 1.73
CA TRP A 99 -0.10 11.81 3.01
C TRP A 99 -1.25 12.50 3.74
N TYR A 100 -2.02 13.31 3.02
CA TYR A 100 -3.17 14.02 3.58
C TYR A 100 -4.24 13.06 4.09
N GLU A 101 -4.71 12.12 3.26
CA GLU A 101 -5.80 11.20 3.63
C GLU A 101 -5.37 10.21 4.74
N SER A 102 -4.11 9.76 4.75
CA SER A 102 -3.60 8.93 5.83
C SER A 102 -3.56 9.69 7.15
N ARG A 103 -2.99 10.91 7.18
CA ARG A 103 -2.92 11.73 8.40
C ARG A 103 -4.30 12.11 8.92
N ARG A 104 -5.22 12.47 8.03
CA ARG A 104 -6.61 12.77 8.36
C ARG A 104 -7.32 11.60 9.02
N ALA A 105 -7.04 10.37 8.59
CA ALA A 105 -7.59 9.15 9.19
C ALA A 105 -6.80 8.66 10.42
N GLY A 106 -5.79 9.39 10.88
CA GLY A 106 -4.93 8.97 12.00
C GLY A 106 -4.07 7.75 11.66
N LEU A 107 -3.71 7.57 10.38
CA LEU A 107 -2.87 6.49 9.89
C LEU A 107 -1.45 6.98 9.57
N GLU A 108 -0.48 6.10 9.68
CA GLU A 108 0.88 6.37 9.24
C GLU A 108 0.96 6.30 7.70
N PRO A 109 1.54 7.32 7.01
CA PRO A 109 1.70 7.28 5.55
C PRO A 109 2.46 6.06 5.03
N ALA A 110 3.47 5.56 5.77
CA ALA A 110 4.21 4.35 5.39
C ALA A 110 3.32 3.10 5.39
N LEU A 111 2.36 3.00 6.31
CA LEU A 111 1.38 1.91 6.34
C LEU A 111 0.48 1.96 5.09
N VAL A 112 -0.03 3.14 4.75
CA VAL A 112 -0.91 3.31 3.59
C VAL A 112 -0.16 3.06 2.28
N LEU A 113 1.11 3.51 2.17
CA LEU A 113 1.98 3.17 1.03
C LEU A 113 2.20 1.66 0.89
N GLY A 114 2.47 0.98 2.01
CA GLY A 114 2.62 -0.46 2.05
C GLY A 114 1.36 -1.20 1.60
N LEU A 115 0.19 -0.75 2.06
CA LEU A 115 -1.09 -1.30 1.66
C LEU A 115 -1.35 -1.08 0.17
N VAL A 116 -1.19 0.13 -0.36
CA VAL A 116 -1.34 0.42 -1.81
C VAL A 116 -0.38 -0.43 -2.65
N GLN A 117 0.83 -0.67 -2.16
CA GLN A 117 1.79 -1.55 -2.85
C GLN A 117 1.25 -2.98 -2.99
N VAL A 118 0.68 -3.52 -1.94
CA VAL A 118 0.13 -4.90 -1.92
C VAL A 118 -1.16 -4.98 -2.73
N GLU A 119 -2.06 -4.00 -2.59
CA GLU A 119 -3.38 -4.00 -3.22
C GLU A 119 -3.32 -3.81 -4.74
N SER A 120 -2.58 -2.83 -5.21
CA SER A 120 -2.62 -2.43 -6.62
C SER A 120 -1.26 -2.30 -7.28
N GLY A 121 -0.16 -2.35 -6.52
CA GLY A 121 1.16 -1.98 -7.02
C GLY A 121 1.19 -0.54 -7.55
N PHE A 122 0.42 0.37 -6.94
CA PHE A 122 0.26 1.78 -7.33
C PHE A 122 -0.48 2.01 -8.66
N ARG A 123 -1.31 1.06 -9.12
CA ARG A 123 -2.10 1.19 -10.34
C ARG A 123 -3.46 1.85 -10.06
N LYS A 124 -3.70 3.00 -10.68
CA LYS A 124 -4.91 3.80 -10.50
C LYS A 124 -6.20 3.06 -10.90
N TYR A 125 -6.14 2.30 -11.98
CA TYR A 125 -7.29 1.61 -12.55
C TYR A 125 -7.25 0.09 -12.31
N ALA A 126 -6.62 -0.34 -11.21
CA ALA A 126 -6.64 -1.75 -10.84
C ALA A 126 -8.06 -2.22 -10.54
N ILE A 127 -8.42 -3.39 -11.04
CA ILE A 127 -9.67 -4.10 -10.73
C ILE A 127 -9.29 -5.53 -10.38
N SER A 128 -9.76 -6.03 -9.22
CA SER A 128 -9.58 -7.42 -8.84
C SER A 128 -10.67 -8.31 -9.45
N VAL A 129 -10.47 -9.62 -9.37
CA VAL A 129 -11.50 -10.61 -9.76
C VAL A 129 -12.80 -10.41 -8.98
N SER A 130 -12.71 -9.99 -7.70
CA SER A 130 -13.86 -9.68 -6.84
C SER A 130 -14.49 -8.31 -7.13
N GLY A 131 -13.94 -7.52 -8.07
CA GLY A 131 -14.44 -6.21 -8.44
C GLY A 131 -13.95 -5.05 -7.57
N ALA A 132 -12.97 -5.26 -6.69
CA ALA A 132 -12.34 -4.19 -5.93
C ALA A 132 -11.61 -3.20 -6.86
N ARG A 133 -11.57 -1.91 -6.52
CA ARG A 133 -11.20 -0.83 -7.44
C ARG A 133 -10.12 0.08 -6.91
N GLY A 134 -9.22 0.47 -7.80
CA GLY A 134 -8.26 1.56 -7.62
C GLY A 134 -7.08 1.23 -6.72
N TYR A 135 -6.41 2.27 -6.25
CA TYR A 135 -5.15 2.17 -5.50
C TYR A 135 -5.24 1.30 -4.24
N MET A 136 -6.30 1.44 -3.46
CA MET A 136 -6.51 0.73 -2.20
C MET A 136 -7.52 -0.43 -2.34
N GLN A 137 -7.90 -0.80 -3.57
CA GLN A 137 -8.79 -1.92 -3.86
C GLN A 137 -10.08 -1.90 -3.02
N VAL A 138 -10.78 -0.76 -3.08
CA VAL A 138 -12.02 -0.56 -2.36
C VAL A 138 -13.17 -1.30 -3.07
N MET A 139 -13.93 -2.09 -2.31
CA MET A 139 -15.09 -2.81 -2.84
C MET A 139 -16.26 -1.87 -3.15
N PRO A 140 -17.00 -2.10 -4.27
CA PRO A 140 -18.13 -1.25 -4.68
C PRO A 140 -19.24 -1.07 -3.66
N PHE A 141 -19.47 -2.05 -2.77
CA PHE A 141 -20.49 -1.93 -1.74
C PHE A 141 -20.22 -0.78 -0.75
N TRP A 142 -18.94 -0.42 -0.51
CA TRP A 142 -18.61 0.71 0.33
C TRP A 142 -19.14 2.04 -0.23
N ALA A 143 -19.12 2.21 -1.56
CA ALA A 143 -19.71 3.40 -2.17
C ALA A 143 -21.21 3.53 -1.84
N ARG A 144 -21.94 2.40 -1.77
CA ARG A 144 -23.36 2.37 -1.39
C ARG A 144 -23.57 2.58 0.11
N GLN A 145 -22.70 1.99 0.96
CA GLN A 145 -22.88 2.02 2.41
C GLN A 145 -22.55 3.37 3.04
N ILE A 146 -21.45 4.03 2.57
CA ILE A 146 -20.92 5.23 3.21
C ILE A 146 -20.65 6.39 2.23
N GLY A 147 -20.89 6.22 0.95
CA GLY A 147 -20.70 7.21 -0.11
C GLY A 147 -22.01 7.65 -0.75
N ASP A 148 -21.89 8.11 -1.99
CA ASP A 148 -23.01 8.57 -2.84
C ASP A 148 -23.60 7.46 -3.72
N GLY A 149 -23.15 6.23 -3.58
CA GLY A 149 -23.57 5.07 -4.36
C GLY A 149 -22.82 4.87 -5.68
N ASP A 150 -22.09 5.87 -6.16
CA ASP A 150 -21.37 5.79 -7.44
C ASP A 150 -20.00 5.08 -7.27
N ALA A 151 -20.00 3.79 -7.53
CA ALA A 151 -18.78 2.99 -7.48
C ALA A 151 -17.75 3.31 -8.60
N ALA A 152 -18.13 4.04 -9.66
CA ALA A 152 -17.17 4.46 -10.68
C ALA A 152 -16.21 5.52 -10.13
N ARG A 153 -16.65 6.32 -9.18
CA ARG A 153 -15.83 7.32 -8.51
C ARG A 153 -14.67 6.72 -7.69
N LEU A 154 -14.70 5.42 -7.38
CA LEU A 154 -13.58 4.72 -6.74
C LEU A 154 -12.31 4.67 -7.61
N PHE A 155 -12.37 5.07 -8.88
CA PHE A 155 -11.18 5.28 -9.72
C PHE A 155 -10.60 6.70 -9.61
N LEU A 156 -11.29 7.63 -8.97
CA LEU A 156 -10.75 8.94 -8.66
C LEU A 156 -9.78 8.82 -7.48
N MET A 157 -8.55 9.26 -7.70
CA MET A 157 -7.43 9.04 -6.77
C MET A 157 -7.76 9.48 -5.33
N GLN A 158 -8.22 10.70 -5.16
CA GLN A 158 -8.54 11.23 -3.83
C GLN A 158 -9.68 10.45 -3.16
N ILE A 159 -10.73 10.12 -3.91
CA ILE A 159 -11.87 9.36 -3.38
C ILE A 159 -11.43 7.98 -2.96
N ASN A 160 -10.65 7.29 -3.78
CA ASN A 160 -10.14 5.95 -3.47
C ASN A 160 -9.28 5.92 -2.20
N LEU A 161 -8.31 6.83 -2.11
CA LEU A 161 -7.43 6.93 -0.94
C LEU A 161 -8.22 7.29 0.32
N ARG A 162 -9.21 8.18 0.22
CA ARG A 162 -10.10 8.56 1.31
C ARG A 162 -10.90 7.36 1.82
N PHE A 163 -11.60 6.67 0.92
CA PHE A 163 -12.37 5.47 1.28
C PHE A 163 -11.47 4.43 1.95
N GLY A 164 -10.35 4.09 1.33
CA GLY A 164 -9.44 3.08 1.87
C GLY A 164 -8.91 3.44 3.25
N CYS A 165 -8.53 4.71 3.49
CA CYS A 165 -8.07 5.17 4.79
C CYS A 165 -9.19 5.16 5.85
N VAL A 166 -10.40 5.59 5.51
CA VAL A 166 -11.57 5.58 6.42
C VAL A 166 -11.94 4.13 6.78
N ILE A 167 -11.96 3.22 5.81
CA ILE A 167 -12.25 1.80 6.04
C ILE A 167 -11.19 1.15 6.92
N LEU A 168 -9.90 1.39 6.65
CA LEU A 168 -8.84 0.85 7.48
C LEU A 168 -8.89 1.40 8.91
N ARG A 169 -9.18 2.68 9.08
CA ARG A 169 -9.38 3.29 10.40
C ARG A 169 -10.53 2.63 11.14
N HIS A 170 -11.68 2.46 10.47
CA HIS A 170 -12.82 1.75 11.04
C HIS A 170 -12.44 0.34 11.53
N TYR A 171 -11.73 -0.44 10.73
CA TYR A 171 -11.31 -1.78 11.16
C TYR A 171 -10.30 -1.75 12.31
N LEU A 172 -9.41 -0.75 12.35
CA LEU A 172 -8.52 -0.55 13.51
C LEU A 172 -9.32 -0.25 14.79
N ASP A 173 -10.39 0.54 14.70
CA ASP A 173 -11.24 0.83 15.85
C ASP A 173 -12.00 -0.42 16.30
N VAL A 174 -12.57 -1.20 15.37
CA VAL A 174 -13.23 -2.48 15.64
C VAL A 174 -12.29 -3.48 16.33
N GLU A 175 -11.05 -3.56 15.87
CA GLU A 175 -10.02 -4.46 16.43
C GLU A 175 -9.22 -3.83 17.58
N ARG A 176 -9.70 -2.71 18.15
CA ARG A 176 -9.12 -2.03 19.31
C ARG A 176 -7.61 -1.69 19.14
N GLY A 177 -7.22 -1.33 17.93
CA GLY A 177 -5.85 -0.98 17.56
C GLY A 177 -4.99 -2.17 17.12
N ASP A 178 -5.49 -3.39 17.13
CA ASP A 178 -4.76 -4.55 16.59
C ASP A 178 -4.65 -4.43 15.08
N LEU A 179 -3.48 -3.98 14.63
CA LEU A 179 -3.20 -3.73 13.21
C LEU A 179 -3.20 -5.02 12.39
N PHE A 180 -2.72 -6.14 12.95
CA PHE A 180 -2.72 -7.42 12.24
C PHE A 180 -4.15 -7.89 11.93
N MET A 181 -5.02 -7.84 12.92
CA MET A 181 -6.43 -8.21 12.75
C MET A 181 -7.17 -7.24 11.85
N ALA A 182 -6.91 -5.93 11.97
CA ALA A 182 -7.51 -4.89 11.13
C ALA A 182 -7.14 -5.05 9.64
N LEU A 183 -5.88 -5.33 9.34
CA LEU A 183 -5.42 -5.64 7.98
C LEU A 183 -6.09 -6.92 7.45
N GLY A 184 -6.20 -7.95 8.27
CA GLY A 184 -6.93 -9.17 7.93
C GLY A 184 -8.40 -8.91 7.59
N ARG A 185 -9.11 -8.03 8.36
CA ARG A 185 -10.48 -7.60 8.02
C ARG A 185 -10.51 -6.82 6.72
N TYR A 186 -9.57 -5.89 6.53
CA TYR A 186 -9.49 -5.09 5.32
C TYR A 186 -9.42 -5.97 4.06
N ASN A 187 -8.67 -7.05 4.10
CA ASN A 187 -8.57 -8.00 2.99
C ASN A 187 -9.68 -9.07 2.97
N GLY A 188 -10.45 -9.25 4.06
CA GLY A 188 -11.42 -10.34 4.21
C GLY A 188 -10.81 -11.68 4.67
N SER A 189 -9.56 -11.65 5.17
CA SER A 189 -8.79 -12.81 5.66
C SER A 189 -8.41 -12.66 7.14
N ARG A 190 -9.35 -12.17 7.98
CA ARG A 190 -9.12 -11.93 9.41
C ARG A 190 -8.48 -13.15 10.08
N GLY A 191 -7.40 -12.91 10.81
CA GLY A 191 -6.64 -13.95 11.53
C GLY A 191 -5.66 -14.76 10.68
N GLN A 192 -5.60 -14.53 9.36
CA GLN A 192 -4.63 -15.16 8.47
C GLN A 192 -3.42 -14.24 8.26
N ALA A 193 -2.20 -14.80 8.36
CA ALA A 193 -0.97 -14.02 8.38
C ALA A 193 -0.54 -13.47 7.01
N ALA A 194 -0.87 -14.16 5.92
CA ALA A 194 -0.30 -13.88 4.61
C ALA A 194 -0.46 -12.41 4.15
N TYR A 195 -1.64 -11.84 4.30
CA TYR A 195 -1.89 -10.47 3.88
C TYR A 195 -1.34 -9.43 4.88
N PRO A 196 -1.61 -9.51 6.20
CA PRO A 196 -0.99 -8.60 7.15
C PRO A 196 0.53 -8.59 7.07
N ASP A 197 1.18 -9.73 6.96
CA ASP A 197 2.64 -9.82 6.85
C ASP A 197 3.16 -9.16 5.57
N ALA A 198 2.46 -9.35 4.44
CA ALA A 198 2.81 -8.68 3.19
C ALA A 198 2.73 -7.15 3.31
N VAL A 199 1.66 -6.63 3.91
CA VAL A 199 1.49 -5.18 4.10
C VAL A 199 2.51 -4.62 5.09
N LEU A 200 2.76 -5.30 6.21
CA LEU A 200 3.74 -4.87 7.21
C LEU A 200 5.18 -4.96 6.67
N GLY A 201 5.47 -5.97 5.86
CA GLY A 201 6.73 -6.09 5.12
C GLY A 201 6.92 -4.93 4.12
N ALA A 202 5.89 -4.61 3.35
CA ALA A 202 5.89 -3.47 2.43
C ALA A 202 6.02 -2.14 3.17
N ARG A 203 5.31 -1.94 4.29
CA ARG A 203 5.42 -0.75 5.15
C ARG A 203 6.87 -0.43 5.52
N LYS A 204 7.68 -1.45 5.87
CA LYS A 204 9.10 -1.26 6.22
C LYS A 204 9.90 -0.60 5.08
N GLN A 205 9.56 -0.89 3.81
CA GLN A 205 10.22 -0.29 2.65
C GLN A 205 9.90 1.22 2.53
N TRP A 206 8.74 1.65 3.04
CA TRP A 206 8.27 3.05 3.01
C TRP A 206 8.55 3.81 4.29
N SER A 207 9.13 3.16 5.29
CA SER A 207 9.57 3.83 6.52
C SER A 207 10.62 4.89 6.19
N TRP A 208 10.50 6.04 6.87
CA TRP A 208 11.39 7.17 6.70
C TRP A 208 11.56 7.88 8.04
N THR A 209 12.80 8.21 8.35
CA THR A 209 13.17 9.00 9.52
C THR A 209 13.88 10.24 9.03
N ASP A 210 13.49 11.40 9.52
CA ASP A 210 14.17 12.66 9.20
C ASP A 210 15.51 12.70 9.94
N ALA A 211 16.60 12.46 9.22
CA ALA A 211 17.95 12.48 9.79
C ALA A 211 18.35 13.87 10.34
N SER A 212 17.72 14.94 9.82
CA SER A 212 17.99 16.31 10.30
C SER A 212 17.22 16.67 11.56
N ALA A 213 16.23 15.88 11.96
CA ALA A 213 15.48 16.04 13.22
C ALA A 213 16.16 15.33 14.40
N LEU A 214 17.25 14.57 14.18
CA LEU A 214 18.03 14.00 15.26
C LEU A 214 18.77 15.14 15.97
N PRO A 215 18.72 15.24 17.32
CA PRO A 215 19.53 16.21 18.03
C PRO A 215 21.00 16.01 17.64
N ALA A 216 21.70 17.10 17.30
CA ALA A 216 23.13 17.05 17.04
C ALA A 216 23.77 16.32 18.23
N SER A 217 24.46 15.21 17.96
CA SER A 217 25.20 14.48 18.99
C SER A 217 26.04 15.46 19.77
N ALA A 218 25.85 15.50 21.08
CA ALA A 218 26.62 16.36 21.96
C ALA A 218 28.13 16.15 21.66
N PRO A 219 28.93 17.23 21.56
CA PRO A 219 30.35 17.09 21.30
C PRO A 219 30.95 16.21 22.38
N ALA A 220 31.73 15.22 21.99
CA ALA A 220 32.46 14.37 22.94
C ALA A 220 33.24 15.27 23.88
N SER A 221 32.92 15.22 25.18
CA SER A 221 33.65 15.90 26.21
C SER A 221 35.10 15.36 26.20
N THR A 222 36.00 16.13 25.68
CA THR A 222 37.44 15.90 25.84
C THR A 222 37.74 16.17 27.29
N ALA A 223 37.68 15.11 28.12
CA ALA A 223 38.27 15.13 29.44
C ALA A 223 39.79 15.22 29.31
N ARG A 224 40.36 16.28 29.87
CA ARG A 224 41.80 16.40 30.17
C ARG A 224 42.13 15.65 31.43
#